data_7cb48df074f3b0bfaf4baaec36e96d66
#
_entry.id   7cb48df074f3b0bfaf4baaec36e96d66
#
_cell.length_a   1.000
_cell.length_b   1.000
_cell.length_c   1.000
_cell.angle_alpha   90.00
_cell.angle_beta   90.00
_cell.angle_gamma   90.00
#
_symmetry.space_group_name_H-M   'P 1'
#
loop_
_entity.id
_entity.type
_entity.pdbx_description
1 polymer ?
#
loop_
_entity_poly.entity_id
_entity_poly.type
_entity_poly.pdbx_seq_one_letter_code
_entity_poly.pdbx_strand_id
1 'polypeptide(L)'
;MIELSLDTSAATIVSLLKDGTVVGHARNESTRHHAESITELVREALEQAGLPVEAKDAGIERVLVGTGPAPFTGLRAGLVSARVFALATGAPVYGASSLDVIARQALDLLPPDTHVYAVSDARRKELYWGHYV
;
A
#
# COMPACT_ATOMS: atom_id res chain seq x y z
N MET A 1 -16.94 -3.25 5.78
CA MET A 1 -16.05 -2.08 5.68
C MET A 1 -15.18 -2.22 4.44
N ILE A 2 -15.12 -1.17 3.63
CA ILE A 2 -14.28 -1.12 2.44
C ILE A 2 -13.05 -0.27 2.75
N GLU A 3 -11.87 -0.83 2.49
CA GLU A 3 -10.59 -0.19 2.75
C GLU A 3 -9.78 -0.12 1.45
N LEU A 4 -9.14 1.03 1.22
CA LEU A 4 -8.21 1.23 0.11
C LEU A 4 -6.78 1.25 0.67
N SER A 5 -5.92 0.41 0.15
CA SER A 5 -4.51 0.33 0.55
C SER A 5 -3.60 0.72 -0.61
N LEU A 6 -2.65 1.58 -0.34
CA LEU A 6 -1.65 2.07 -1.30
C LEU A 6 -0.23 1.88 -0.75
N ASP A 7 0.68 1.41 -1.57
CA ASP A 7 2.10 1.38 -1.23
C ASP A 7 2.94 1.70 -2.47
N THR A 8 3.84 2.66 -2.34
CA THR A 8 4.77 3.05 -3.40
C THR A 8 6.23 2.97 -2.93
N SER A 9 6.49 2.14 -1.91
CA SER A 9 7.86 1.98 -1.38
C SER A 9 8.78 1.25 -2.36
N ALA A 10 8.24 0.41 -3.22
CA ALA A 10 8.97 -0.28 -4.29
C ALA A 10 8.16 -0.17 -5.59
N ALA A 11 7.38 -1.18 -5.95
CA ALA A 11 6.38 -1.06 -7.01
C ALA A 11 5.21 -0.18 -6.53
N THR A 12 4.35 0.25 -7.43
CA THR A 12 3.08 0.85 -7.06
C THR A 12 2.05 -0.25 -6.88
N ILE A 13 1.54 -0.39 -5.67
CA ILE A 13 0.60 -1.46 -5.32
C ILE A 13 -0.67 -0.83 -4.76
N VAL A 14 -1.81 -1.27 -5.26
CA VAL A 14 -3.13 -0.85 -4.80
C VAL A 14 -3.94 -2.10 -4.48
N SER A 15 -4.59 -2.11 -3.34
CA SER A 15 -5.51 -3.18 -2.96
C SER A 15 -6.79 -2.60 -2.38
N LEU A 16 -7.90 -3.25 -2.65
CA LEU A 16 -9.18 -2.98 -2.01
C LEU A 16 -9.55 -4.19 -1.16
N LEU A 17 -9.94 -3.91 0.07
CA LEU A 17 -10.37 -4.93 1.01
C LEU A 17 -11.84 -4.67 1.38
N LYS A 18 -12.59 -5.75 1.48
CA LYS A 18 -13.95 -5.72 2.02
C LYS A 18 -14.00 -6.71 3.18
N ASP A 19 -14.22 -6.17 4.38
CA ASP A 19 -14.25 -6.96 5.61
C ASP A 19 -13.00 -7.84 5.78
N GLY A 20 -11.83 -7.28 5.48
CA GLY A 20 -10.54 -7.95 5.61
C GLY A 20 -10.16 -8.87 4.46
N THR A 21 -11.01 -9.03 3.45
CA THR A 21 -10.72 -9.86 2.27
C THR A 21 -10.37 -8.98 1.08
N VAL A 22 -9.30 -9.31 0.37
CA VAL A 22 -8.91 -8.59 -0.85
C VAL A 22 -9.93 -8.86 -1.95
N VAL A 23 -10.59 -7.82 -2.41
CA VAL A 23 -11.60 -7.89 -3.48
C VAL A 23 -11.13 -7.23 -4.78
N GLY A 24 -10.07 -6.46 -4.74
CA GLY A 24 -9.44 -5.86 -5.91
C GLY A 24 -7.96 -5.64 -5.66
N HIS A 25 -7.15 -5.85 -6.68
CA HIS A 25 -5.70 -5.70 -6.57
C HIS A 25 -5.11 -5.32 -7.92
N ALA A 26 -4.24 -4.33 -7.90
CA ALA A 26 -3.53 -3.90 -9.10
C ALA A 26 -2.12 -3.45 -8.72
N ARG A 27 -1.16 -3.72 -9.58
CA ARG A 27 0.22 -3.31 -9.34
C ARG A 27 0.92 -2.91 -10.63
N ASN A 28 1.87 -2.02 -10.51
CA ASN A 28 2.78 -1.62 -11.57
C ASN A 28 4.22 -1.73 -11.06
N GLU A 29 4.99 -2.60 -11.68
CA GLU A 29 6.39 -2.84 -11.29
C GLU A 29 7.31 -1.67 -11.67
N SER A 30 6.88 -0.77 -12.56
CA SER A 30 7.68 0.41 -12.91
C SER A 30 7.91 1.27 -11.68
N THR A 31 9.17 1.66 -11.46
CA THR A 31 9.53 2.61 -10.42
C THR A 31 9.42 4.05 -10.89
N ARG A 32 8.94 4.26 -12.13
CA ARG A 32 8.71 5.58 -12.74
C ARG A 32 7.21 5.86 -12.77
N HIS A 33 6.84 7.12 -12.75
CA HIS A 33 5.47 7.58 -12.94
C HIS A 33 4.47 7.04 -11.92
N HIS A 34 4.88 6.87 -10.65
CA HIS A 34 3.99 6.41 -9.58
C HIS A 34 2.69 7.23 -9.53
N ALA A 35 2.79 8.55 -9.55
CA ALA A 35 1.62 9.42 -9.45
C ALA A 35 0.62 9.22 -10.59
N GLU A 36 1.12 8.99 -11.81
CA GLU A 36 0.28 8.77 -12.99
C GLU A 36 -0.41 7.41 -12.95
N SER A 37 0.27 6.38 -12.43
CA SER A 37 -0.27 5.02 -12.37
C SER A 37 -1.26 4.81 -11.23
N ILE A 38 -1.14 5.52 -10.11
CA ILE A 38 -1.98 5.27 -8.93
C ILE A 38 -3.47 5.39 -9.25
N THR A 39 -3.89 6.45 -9.92
CA THR A 39 -5.31 6.66 -10.25
C THR A 39 -5.85 5.53 -11.13
N GLU A 40 -5.08 5.10 -12.13
CA GLU A 40 -5.47 3.99 -13.01
C GLU A 40 -5.54 2.66 -12.25
N LEU A 41 -4.58 2.40 -11.37
CA LEU A 41 -4.57 1.19 -10.56
C LEU A 41 -5.72 1.15 -9.56
N VAL A 42 -6.07 2.28 -8.98
CA VAL A 42 -7.24 2.38 -8.10
C VAL A 42 -8.52 2.08 -8.88
N ARG A 43 -8.66 2.64 -10.07
CA ARG A 43 -9.79 2.39 -10.95
C ARG A 43 -9.89 0.91 -11.31
N GLU A 44 -8.78 0.29 -11.68
CA GLU A 44 -8.70 -1.14 -12.00
C GLU A 44 -9.12 -2.00 -10.80
N ALA A 45 -8.63 -1.70 -9.61
CA ALA A 45 -8.98 -2.43 -8.40
C ALA A 45 -10.49 -2.28 -8.07
N LEU A 46 -11.04 -1.08 -8.21
CA LEU A 46 -12.47 -0.82 -8.02
C LEU A 46 -13.32 -1.62 -9.01
N GLU A 47 -12.91 -1.65 -10.27
CA GLU A 47 -13.59 -2.41 -11.32
C GLU A 47 -13.59 -3.91 -11.00
N GLN A 48 -12.45 -4.48 -10.59
CA GLN A 48 -12.35 -5.87 -10.16
C GLN A 48 -13.30 -6.20 -9.01
N ALA A 49 -13.47 -5.26 -8.09
CA ALA A 49 -14.34 -5.43 -6.92
C ALA A 49 -15.83 -5.24 -7.25
N GLY A 50 -16.18 -4.85 -8.47
CA GLY A 50 -17.56 -4.55 -8.83
C GLY A 50 -18.09 -3.27 -8.19
N LEU A 51 -17.20 -2.36 -7.78
CA LEU A 51 -17.54 -1.09 -7.16
C LEU A 51 -17.52 0.04 -8.19
N PRO A 52 -18.18 1.18 -7.89
CA PRO A 52 -18.06 2.36 -8.73
C PRO A 52 -16.60 2.75 -8.94
N VAL A 53 -16.22 3.11 -10.17
CA VAL A 53 -14.83 3.41 -10.52
C VAL A 53 -14.35 4.77 -10.01
N GLU A 54 -15.25 5.61 -9.54
CA GLU A 54 -14.91 6.85 -8.84
C GLU A 54 -14.79 6.54 -7.34
N ALA A 55 -13.62 6.75 -6.78
CA ALA A 55 -13.34 6.42 -5.38
C ALA A 55 -14.34 7.08 -4.42
N LYS A 56 -14.75 8.32 -4.71
CA LYS A 56 -15.72 9.06 -3.88
C LYS A 56 -17.07 8.38 -3.77
N ASP A 57 -17.43 7.53 -4.74
CA ASP A 57 -18.72 6.85 -4.81
C ASP A 57 -18.63 5.37 -4.40
N ALA A 58 -17.45 4.88 -4.09
CA ALA A 58 -17.19 3.46 -3.84
C ALA A 58 -17.47 3.01 -2.40
N GLY A 59 -17.76 3.94 -1.49
CA GLY A 59 -18.01 3.59 -0.09
C GLY A 59 -16.76 3.26 0.71
N ILE A 60 -15.60 3.80 0.31
CA ILE A 60 -14.35 3.61 1.03
C ILE A 60 -14.44 4.27 2.40
N GLU A 61 -14.19 3.49 3.46
CA GLU A 61 -14.29 3.92 4.84
C GLU A 61 -12.96 4.13 5.53
N ARG A 62 -11.88 3.63 4.92
CA ARG A 62 -10.53 3.77 5.45
C ARG A 62 -9.51 3.73 4.32
N VAL A 63 -8.50 4.60 4.41
CA VAL A 63 -7.35 4.60 3.49
C VAL A 63 -6.11 4.20 4.28
N LEU A 64 -5.37 3.22 3.78
CA LEU A 64 -4.13 2.73 4.37
C LEU A 64 -2.99 3.05 3.41
N VAL A 65 -1.86 3.51 3.93
CA VAL A 65 -0.71 3.83 3.09
C VAL A 65 0.58 3.32 3.70
N GLY A 66 1.41 2.70 2.87
CA GLY A 66 2.78 2.34 3.24
C GLY A 66 3.63 3.60 3.40
N THR A 67 4.29 3.73 4.55
CA THR A 67 5.10 4.93 4.89
C THR A 67 6.59 4.74 4.61
N GLY A 68 6.96 3.66 3.93
CA GLY A 68 8.35 3.31 3.69
C GLY A 68 8.95 2.53 4.86
N PRO A 69 10.27 2.51 4.98
CA PRO A 69 11.25 3.35 4.29
C PRO A 69 11.40 3.03 2.80
N ALA A 70 11.69 4.04 2.01
CA ALA A 70 11.84 3.92 0.55
C ALA A 70 12.52 5.17 -0.03
N PRO A 71 12.99 5.11 -1.29
CA PRO A 71 13.45 6.30 -1.99
C PRO A 71 12.38 7.39 -2.01
N PHE A 72 12.78 8.60 -1.72
CA PHE A 72 11.92 9.73 -1.37
C PHE A 72 10.83 10.07 -2.40
N THR A 73 11.18 10.11 -3.68
CA THR A 73 10.25 10.55 -4.73
C THR A 73 9.05 9.62 -4.90
N GLY A 74 9.30 8.32 -4.99
CA GLY A 74 8.23 7.33 -5.14
C GLY A 74 7.32 7.28 -3.91
N LEU A 75 7.93 7.30 -2.73
CA LEU A 75 7.20 7.28 -1.47
C LEU A 75 6.26 8.48 -1.33
N ARG A 76 6.74 9.66 -1.69
CA ARG A 76 5.94 10.89 -1.63
C ARG A 76 4.67 10.79 -2.47
N ALA A 77 4.76 10.21 -3.67
CA ALA A 77 3.61 10.05 -4.56
C ALA A 77 2.49 9.24 -3.89
N GLY A 78 2.82 8.14 -3.23
CA GLY A 78 1.86 7.33 -2.49
C GLY A 78 1.23 8.07 -1.31
N LEU A 79 2.05 8.75 -0.52
CA LEU A 79 1.58 9.51 0.64
C LEU A 79 0.62 10.64 0.24
N VAL A 80 0.96 11.40 -0.79
CA VAL A 80 0.11 12.48 -1.31
C VAL A 80 -1.19 11.92 -1.87
N SER A 81 -1.11 10.86 -2.66
CA SER A 81 -2.30 10.21 -3.24
C SER A 81 -3.24 9.67 -2.16
N ALA A 82 -2.70 9.06 -1.11
CA ALA A 82 -3.51 8.58 0.01
C ALA A 82 -4.29 9.72 0.68
N ARG A 83 -3.65 10.86 0.87
CA ARG A 83 -4.32 12.04 1.43
C ARG A 83 -5.41 12.58 0.51
N VAL A 84 -5.16 12.59 -0.79
CA VAL A 84 -6.15 13.03 -1.78
C VAL A 84 -7.36 12.10 -1.77
N PHE A 85 -7.16 10.78 -1.76
CA PHE A 85 -8.26 9.82 -1.66
C PHE A 85 -9.02 9.94 -0.34
N ALA A 86 -8.32 10.16 0.76
CA ALA A 86 -8.96 10.38 2.06
C ALA A 86 -9.86 11.61 2.04
N LEU A 87 -9.39 12.71 1.46
CA LEU A 87 -10.20 13.92 1.29
C LEU A 87 -11.41 13.69 0.39
N ALA A 88 -11.24 13.02 -0.73
CA ALA A 88 -12.32 12.76 -1.68
C ALA A 88 -13.40 11.85 -1.11
N THR A 89 -13.03 10.90 -0.28
CA THR A 89 -13.94 9.90 0.30
C THR A 89 -14.48 10.28 1.67
N GLY A 90 -13.86 11.24 2.34
CA GLY A 90 -14.15 11.57 3.75
C GLY A 90 -13.61 10.52 4.73
N ALA A 91 -12.81 9.57 4.26
CA ALA A 91 -12.27 8.49 5.07
C ALA A 91 -11.01 8.92 5.83
N PRO A 92 -10.76 8.38 7.03
CA PRO A 92 -9.48 8.59 7.71
C PRO A 92 -8.36 7.84 6.99
N VAL A 93 -7.13 8.37 7.10
CA VAL A 93 -5.93 7.75 6.53
C VAL A 93 -5.02 7.27 7.66
N TYR A 94 -4.49 6.05 7.51
CA TYR A 94 -3.54 5.45 8.45
C TYR A 94 -2.29 5.01 7.71
N GLY A 95 -1.13 5.20 8.34
CA GLY A 95 0.15 4.76 7.81
C GLY A 95 0.64 3.47 8.45
N ALA A 96 1.38 2.67 7.69
CA ALA A 96 2.08 1.50 8.21
C ALA A 96 3.47 1.42 7.57
N SER A 97 4.47 1.05 8.37
CA SER A 97 5.81 0.83 7.84
C SER A 97 5.80 -0.34 6.84
N SER A 98 6.41 -0.13 5.68
CA SER A 98 6.50 -1.17 4.66
C SER A 98 7.30 -2.38 5.15
N LEU A 99 8.28 -2.19 6.02
CA LEU A 99 9.02 -3.28 6.65
C LEU A 99 8.14 -4.07 7.63
N ASP A 100 7.26 -3.41 8.37
CA ASP A 100 6.30 -4.08 9.28
C ASP A 100 5.36 -4.99 8.47
N VAL A 101 4.91 -4.54 7.31
CA VAL A 101 4.04 -5.33 6.43
C VAL A 101 4.77 -6.58 5.93
N ILE A 102 6.01 -6.44 5.48
CA ILE A 102 6.84 -7.57 5.04
C ILE A 102 7.04 -8.56 6.18
N ALA A 103 7.39 -8.06 7.36
CA ALA A 103 7.61 -8.88 8.55
C ALA A 103 6.33 -9.62 8.97
N ARG A 104 5.18 -8.95 8.95
CA ARG A 104 3.89 -9.56 9.29
C ARG A 104 3.56 -10.72 8.34
N GLN A 105 3.77 -10.51 7.05
CA GLN A 105 3.55 -11.54 6.04
C GLN A 105 4.44 -12.76 6.28
N ALA A 106 5.72 -12.54 6.61
CA ALA A 106 6.65 -13.62 6.91
C ALA A 106 6.27 -14.36 8.19
N LEU A 107 5.96 -13.64 9.27
CA LEU A 107 5.63 -14.22 10.56
C LEU A 107 4.34 -15.05 10.53
N ASP A 108 3.40 -14.73 9.65
CA ASP A 108 2.18 -15.52 9.48
C ASP A 108 2.46 -16.90 8.89
N LEU A 109 3.62 -17.07 8.22
CA LEU A 109 4.02 -18.33 7.57
C LEU A 109 5.05 -19.12 8.37
N LEU A 110 5.60 -18.55 9.44
CA LEU A 110 6.71 -19.12 10.21
C LEU A 110 6.24 -19.59 11.60
N PRO A 111 6.98 -20.54 12.23
CA PRO A 111 6.68 -20.94 13.59
C PRO A 111 6.74 -19.76 14.57
N PRO A 112 5.99 -19.85 15.71
CA PRO A 112 6.09 -18.85 16.78
C PRO A 112 7.54 -18.64 17.24
N ASP A 113 7.85 -17.42 17.68
CA ASP A 113 9.16 -17.01 18.19
C ASP A 113 10.29 -17.06 17.14
N THR A 114 9.95 -17.12 15.85
CA THR A 114 10.93 -16.99 14.77
C THR A 114 11.37 -15.54 14.63
N HIS A 115 12.69 -15.32 14.51
CA HIS A 115 13.24 -14.00 14.26
C HIS A 115 13.23 -13.71 12.76
N VAL A 116 12.72 -12.54 12.39
CA VAL A 116 12.65 -12.08 11.00
C VAL A 116 13.37 -10.77 10.86
N TYR A 117 14.24 -10.66 9.87
CA TYR A 117 14.83 -9.40 9.45
C TYR A 117 14.20 -9.01 8.12
N ALA A 118 13.28 -8.04 8.16
CA ALA A 118 12.71 -7.47 6.95
C ALA A 118 13.69 -6.45 6.39
N VAL A 119 13.97 -6.54 5.10
CA VAL A 119 14.95 -5.66 4.44
C VAL A 119 14.40 -5.12 3.13
N SER A 120 14.85 -3.92 2.77
CA SER A 120 14.62 -3.34 1.46
C SER A 120 15.83 -2.54 1.02
N ASP A 121 15.99 -2.38 -0.30
CA ASP A 121 17.14 -1.68 -0.87
C ASP A 121 17.05 -0.18 -0.57
N ALA A 122 18.07 0.33 0.12
CA ALA A 122 18.21 1.76 0.41
C ALA A 122 19.05 2.49 -0.64
N ARG A 123 19.51 1.76 -1.68
CA ARG A 123 20.50 2.23 -2.68
C ARG A 123 21.88 2.49 -2.06
N ARG A 124 22.86 2.78 -2.90
CA ARG A 124 24.27 3.04 -2.47
C ARG A 124 24.86 1.89 -1.64
N LYS A 125 24.47 0.64 -1.96
CA LYS A 125 24.93 -0.58 -1.25
C LYS A 125 24.53 -0.61 0.23
N GLU A 126 23.40 0.03 0.57
CA GLU A 126 22.83 0.02 1.92
C GLU A 126 21.46 -0.63 1.90
N LEU A 127 21.00 -1.08 3.07
CA LEU A 127 19.68 -1.67 3.26
C LEU A 127 18.92 -0.92 4.35
N TYR A 128 17.63 -0.71 4.13
CA TYR A 128 16.71 -0.47 5.23
C TYR A 128 16.42 -1.82 5.87
N TRP A 129 16.33 -1.87 7.18
CA TRP A 129 16.03 -3.13 7.85
C TRP A 129 15.29 -2.93 9.17
N GLY A 130 14.56 -3.97 9.58
CA GLY A 130 13.94 -4.07 10.89
C GLY A 130 13.98 -5.50 11.38
N HIS A 131 14.11 -5.66 12.70
CA HIS A 131 14.13 -6.96 13.36
C HIS A 131 12.79 -7.20 14.06
N TYR A 132 12.18 -8.33 13.79
CA TYR A 132 10.86 -8.69 14.29
C TYR A 132 10.86 -10.11 14.88
N VAL A 133 10.00 -10.32 15.85
CA VAL A 133 9.83 -11.64 16.46
C VAL A 133 8.35 -12.04 16.45
#